data_4a39440beebb885398447d3a0741f731
#
_entry.id   4a39440beebb885398447d3a0741f731
#
_cell.length_a   1.000
_cell.length_b   1.000
_cell.length_c   1.000
_cell.angle_alpha   90.00
_cell.angle_beta   90.00
_cell.angle_gamma   90.00
#
_symmetry.space_group_name_H-M   'P 1'
#
loop_
_entity.id
_entity.type
_entity.pdbx_description
1 polymer ?
#
loop_
_entity_poly.entity_id
_entity_poly.type
_entity_poly.pdbx_seq_one_letter_code
_entity_poly.pdbx_strand_id
1 'polypeptide(L)'
;MSIDETRQQPCIHCGDCARVCPESLDPETLFLALVGDDWAAARQARLDACTECNRCVEACPSHIPLVDWFRWGKFELRERERADAARTRFLVRNARLARERDERAARRREIPSPAALPTQTISHAEVLAAIARGRKKRGHAP
;
A
#
# COMPACT_ATOMS: atom_id res chain seq x y z
N MET A 1 19.22 -1.95 10.48
CA MET A 1 19.85 -3.29 10.48
C MET A 1 21.21 -3.11 9.84
N SER A 2 22.30 -3.29 10.55
CA SER A 2 23.66 -3.07 10.02
C SER A 2 24.17 -4.39 9.47
N ILE A 3 24.57 -4.40 8.20
CA ILE A 3 25.23 -5.55 7.58
C ILE A 3 26.71 -5.46 7.98
N ASP A 4 27.26 -6.54 8.54
CA ASP A 4 28.68 -6.57 8.93
C ASP A 4 29.54 -6.79 7.68
N GLU A 5 30.10 -5.71 7.16
CA GLU A 5 30.95 -5.72 5.96
C GLU A 5 32.44 -5.83 6.28
N THR A 6 32.83 -5.97 7.54
CA THR A 6 34.24 -5.86 7.97
C THR A 6 35.16 -6.95 7.40
N ARG A 7 34.61 -8.10 6.96
CA ARG A 7 35.35 -9.21 6.35
C ARG A 7 34.97 -9.51 4.91
N GLN A 8 34.01 -8.78 4.38
CA GLN A 8 33.49 -9.02 3.05
C GLN A 8 34.54 -8.68 1.98
N GLN A 9 34.77 -9.61 1.05
CA GLN A 9 35.54 -9.40 -0.15
C GLN A 9 34.58 -9.30 -1.36
N PRO A 10 35.02 -8.69 -2.47
CA PRO A 10 34.23 -8.68 -3.70
C PRO A 10 33.84 -10.08 -4.16
N CYS A 11 32.65 -10.23 -4.74
CA CYS A 11 32.22 -11.49 -5.32
C CYS A 11 33.13 -11.89 -6.47
N ILE A 12 33.66 -13.13 -6.45
CA ILE A 12 34.54 -13.68 -7.48
C ILE A 12 33.77 -14.54 -8.50
N HIS A 13 32.47 -14.56 -8.45
CA HIS A 13 31.60 -15.29 -9.39
C HIS A 13 31.87 -16.79 -9.47
N CYS A 14 32.19 -17.45 -8.34
CA CYS A 14 32.51 -18.88 -8.30
C CYS A 14 31.30 -19.82 -8.40
N GLY A 15 30.09 -19.32 -8.12
CA GLY A 15 28.84 -20.11 -8.16
C GLY A 15 28.66 -21.11 -7.02
N ASP A 16 29.56 -21.17 -6.01
CA ASP A 16 29.47 -22.11 -4.91
C ASP A 16 28.19 -21.94 -4.09
N CYS A 17 27.77 -20.69 -3.90
CA CYS A 17 26.54 -20.36 -3.20
C CYS A 17 25.28 -20.93 -3.86
N ALA A 18 25.23 -20.98 -5.20
CA ALA A 18 24.11 -21.55 -5.94
C ALA A 18 24.06 -23.09 -5.83
N ARG A 19 25.22 -23.73 -5.82
CA ARG A 19 25.32 -25.20 -5.71
C ARG A 19 24.79 -25.76 -4.38
N VAL A 20 24.89 -24.99 -3.31
CA VAL A 20 24.47 -25.42 -1.97
C VAL A 20 23.05 -24.96 -1.59
N CYS A 21 22.40 -24.19 -2.46
CA CYS A 21 21.08 -23.64 -2.17
C CYS A 21 19.99 -24.71 -2.24
N PRO A 22 19.26 -25.01 -1.14
CA PRO A 22 18.22 -26.03 -1.14
C PRO A 22 16.99 -25.63 -1.98
N GLU A 23 16.75 -24.32 -2.13
CA GLU A 23 15.63 -23.77 -2.90
C GLU A 23 15.98 -23.56 -4.39
N SER A 24 17.17 -24.02 -4.81
CA SER A 24 17.67 -23.83 -6.18
C SER A 24 17.61 -22.37 -6.64
N LEU A 25 17.88 -21.45 -5.72
CA LEU A 25 18.04 -20.03 -6.00
C LEU A 25 19.45 -19.75 -6.51
N ASP A 26 19.62 -18.60 -7.12
CA ASP A 26 20.93 -18.04 -7.43
C ASP A 26 21.26 -16.89 -6.45
N PRO A 27 21.99 -17.18 -5.34
CA PRO A 27 22.34 -16.17 -4.34
C PRO A 27 23.26 -15.07 -4.89
N GLU A 28 24.05 -15.35 -5.91
CA GLU A 28 24.90 -14.36 -6.57
C GLU A 28 24.05 -13.31 -7.28
N THR A 29 23.15 -13.76 -8.15
CA THR A 29 22.20 -12.86 -8.86
C THR A 29 21.36 -12.04 -7.89
N LEU A 30 20.85 -12.68 -6.81
CA LEU A 30 20.12 -11.99 -5.76
C LEU A 30 20.95 -10.91 -5.08
N PHE A 31 22.19 -11.22 -4.71
CA PHE A 31 23.09 -10.26 -4.08
C PHE A 31 23.39 -9.06 -4.98
N LEU A 32 23.75 -9.33 -6.25
CA LEU A 32 24.03 -8.26 -7.22
C LEU A 32 22.82 -7.37 -7.48
N ALA A 33 21.62 -7.95 -7.57
CA ALA A 33 20.39 -7.19 -7.70
C ALA A 33 20.15 -6.26 -6.50
N LEU A 34 20.39 -6.73 -5.29
CA LEU A 34 20.22 -5.93 -4.07
C LEU A 34 21.27 -4.81 -3.96
N VAL A 35 22.53 -5.10 -4.28
CA VAL A 35 23.60 -4.09 -4.30
C VAL A 35 23.32 -3.02 -5.35
N GLY A 36 22.74 -3.43 -6.49
CA GLY A 36 22.37 -2.53 -7.59
C GLY A 36 21.01 -1.83 -7.42
N ASP A 37 20.32 -1.98 -6.29
CA ASP A 37 18.95 -1.48 -6.09
C ASP A 37 17.95 -1.95 -7.17
N ASP A 38 18.24 -3.07 -7.84
CA ASP A 38 17.34 -3.66 -8.85
C ASP A 38 16.30 -4.57 -8.19
N TRP A 39 15.27 -3.95 -7.68
CA TRP A 39 14.16 -4.63 -6.99
C TRP A 39 13.33 -5.52 -7.92
N ALA A 40 13.31 -5.21 -9.21
CA ALA A 40 12.61 -6.04 -10.20
C ALA A 40 13.38 -7.34 -10.43
N ALA A 41 14.70 -7.28 -10.61
CA ALA A 41 15.56 -8.44 -10.72
C ALA A 41 15.52 -9.30 -9.45
N ALA A 42 15.55 -8.68 -8.26
CA ALA A 42 15.46 -9.39 -6.98
C ALA A 42 14.14 -10.19 -6.85
N ARG A 43 13.01 -9.63 -7.31
CA ARG A 43 11.72 -10.35 -7.37
C ARG A 43 11.74 -11.50 -8.37
N GLN A 44 12.26 -11.26 -9.58
CA GLN A 44 12.36 -12.30 -10.62
C GLN A 44 13.24 -13.46 -10.17
N ALA A 45 14.32 -13.16 -9.44
CA ALA A 45 15.21 -14.16 -8.84
C ALA A 45 14.61 -14.82 -7.58
N ARG A 46 13.34 -14.55 -7.25
CA ARG A 46 12.59 -15.19 -6.17
C ARG A 46 13.22 -15.02 -4.78
N LEU A 47 13.61 -13.78 -4.43
CA LEU A 47 14.17 -13.46 -3.12
C LEU A 47 13.27 -13.91 -1.95
N ASP A 48 11.97 -13.87 -2.12
CA ASP A 48 10.95 -14.30 -1.15
C ASP A 48 11.04 -15.80 -0.82
N ALA A 49 11.47 -16.63 -1.79
CA ALA A 49 11.61 -18.07 -1.61
C ALA A 49 12.85 -18.47 -0.79
N CYS A 50 13.76 -17.53 -0.49
CA CYS A 50 14.93 -17.83 0.32
C CYS A 50 14.53 -18.21 1.76
N THR A 51 14.92 -19.39 2.21
CA THR A 51 14.65 -19.91 3.57
C THR A 51 15.64 -19.43 4.64
N GLU A 52 16.62 -18.61 4.24
CA GLU A 52 17.64 -18.05 5.14
C GLU A 52 18.45 -19.14 5.89
N CYS A 53 18.66 -20.28 5.22
CA CYS A 53 19.32 -21.46 5.79
C CYS A 53 20.84 -21.32 6.03
N ASN A 54 21.44 -20.20 5.65
CA ASN A 54 22.84 -19.83 5.84
C ASN A 54 23.88 -20.63 5.02
N ARG A 55 23.50 -21.67 4.28
CA ARG A 55 24.43 -22.52 3.52
C ARG A 55 25.26 -21.74 2.50
N CYS A 56 24.64 -20.75 1.84
CA CYS A 56 25.33 -19.90 0.86
C CYS A 56 26.41 -19.00 1.48
N VAL A 57 26.24 -18.60 2.76
CA VAL A 57 27.24 -17.81 3.49
C VAL A 57 28.44 -18.70 3.87
N GLU A 58 28.20 -19.93 4.36
CA GLU A 58 29.23 -20.88 4.73
C GLU A 58 30.06 -21.32 3.50
N ALA A 59 29.44 -21.45 2.34
CA ALA A 59 30.10 -21.82 1.09
C ALA A 59 30.83 -20.65 0.40
N CYS A 60 30.64 -19.41 0.86
CA CYS A 60 31.16 -18.23 0.18
C CYS A 60 32.64 -17.97 0.54
N PRO A 61 33.59 -18.12 -0.40
CA PRO A 61 35.02 -17.86 -0.13
C PRO A 61 35.29 -16.34 0.06
N SER A 62 34.43 -15.48 -0.41
CA SER A 62 34.50 -14.02 -0.23
C SER A 62 33.87 -13.53 1.06
N HIS A 63 33.39 -14.43 1.92
CA HIS A 63 32.76 -14.12 3.20
C HIS A 63 31.64 -13.08 3.13
N ILE A 64 30.87 -13.07 2.02
CA ILE A 64 29.74 -12.16 1.85
C ILE A 64 28.59 -12.59 2.78
N PRO A 65 28.03 -11.71 3.62
CA PRO A 65 26.92 -12.02 4.50
C PRO A 65 25.58 -12.07 3.72
N LEU A 66 25.48 -13.00 2.75
CA LEU A 66 24.38 -13.11 1.80
C LEU A 66 23.01 -13.14 2.47
N VAL A 67 22.88 -13.88 3.59
CA VAL A 67 21.60 -13.99 4.29
C VAL A 67 21.18 -12.67 4.92
N ASP A 68 22.10 -11.86 5.40
CA ASP A 68 21.77 -10.54 5.95
C ASP A 68 21.31 -9.57 4.84
N TRP A 69 21.96 -9.64 3.68
CA TRP A 69 21.50 -8.94 2.48
C TRP A 69 20.10 -9.37 2.06
N PHE A 70 19.80 -10.67 2.10
CA PHE A 70 18.47 -11.18 1.72
C PHE A 70 17.40 -10.80 2.75
N ARG A 71 17.70 -10.81 4.04
CA ARG A 71 16.80 -10.32 5.08
C ARG A 71 16.47 -8.85 4.91
N TRP A 72 17.50 -8.03 4.68
CA TRP A 72 17.34 -6.62 4.38
C TRP A 72 16.51 -6.43 3.11
N GLY A 73 16.84 -7.12 2.02
CA GLY A 73 16.13 -7.03 0.76
C GLY A 73 14.65 -7.41 0.86
N LYS A 74 14.33 -8.48 1.59
CA LYS A 74 12.93 -8.87 1.87
C LYS A 74 12.19 -7.81 2.68
N PHE A 75 12.84 -7.20 3.66
CA PHE A 75 12.25 -6.12 4.44
C PHE A 75 11.93 -4.92 3.54
N GLU A 76 12.89 -4.45 2.75
CA GLU A 76 12.73 -3.33 1.82
C GLU A 76 11.64 -3.59 0.78
N LEU A 77 11.58 -4.79 0.19
CA LEU A 77 10.52 -5.15 -0.75
C LEU A 77 9.13 -5.04 -0.11
N ARG A 78 8.96 -5.55 1.11
CA ARG A 78 7.68 -5.46 1.83
C ARG A 78 7.29 -4.02 2.13
N GLU A 79 8.24 -3.17 2.54
CA GLU A 79 7.96 -1.75 2.81
C GLU A 79 7.57 -0.99 1.54
N ARG A 80 8.25 -1.26 0.41
CA ARG A 80 7.89 -0.71 -0.90
C ARG A 80 6.48 -1.13 -1.34
N GLU A 81 6.14 -2.41 -1.19
CA GLU A 81 4.80 -2.92 -1.49
C GLU A 81 3.71 -2.29 -0.62
N ARG A 82 4.00 -2.11 0.69
CA ARG A 82 3.09 -1.40 1.61
C ARG A 82 2.89 0.06 1.20
N ALA A 83 3.97 0.74 0.84
CA ALA A 83 3.93 2.13 0.39
C ALA A 83 3.11 2.28 -0.91
N ASP A 84 3.33 1.40 -1.89
CA ASP A 84 2.61 1.41 -3.17
C ASP A 84 1.12 1.08 -2.98
N ALA A 85 0.81 0.10 -2.13
CA ALA A 85 -0.57 -0.22 -1.78
C ALA A 85 -1.26 0.94 -1.04
N ALA A 86 -0.56 1.65 -0.16
CA ALA A 86 -1.08 2.83 0.52
C ALA A 86 -1.32 3.99 -0.46
N ARG A 87 -0.39 4.23 -1.38
CA ARG A 87 -0.52 5.22 -2.46
C ARG A 87 -1.73 4.92 -3.35
N THR A 88 -1.88 3.67 -3.76
CA THR A 88 -3.02 3.24 -4.60
C THR A 88 -4.34 3.46 -3.87
N ARG A 89 -4.46 3.05 -2.60
CA ARG A 89 -5.66 3.30 -1.78
C ARG A 89 -5.96 4.80 -1.66
N PHE A 90 -4.95 5.64 -1.47
CA PHE A 90 -5.10 7.08 -1.39
C PHE A 90 -5.65 7.67 -2.70
N LEU A 91 -5.09 7.29 -3.84
CA LEU A 91 -5.53 7.77 -5.15
C LEU A 91 -6.98 7.35 -5.45
N VAL A 92 -7.33 6.10 -5.20
CA VAL A 92 -8.70 5.58 -5.39
C VAL A 92 -9.69 6.32 -4.49
N ARG A 93 -9.35 6.53 -3.21
CA ARG A 93 -10.19 7.30 -2.28
C ARG A 93 -10.40 8.74 -2.77
N ASN A 94 -9.33 9.41 -3.19
CA ASN A 94 -9.43 10.80 -3.65
C ASN A 94 -10.26 10.92 -4.93
N ALA A 95 -10.10 9.99 -5.87
CA ALA A 95 -10.91 9.95 -7.08
C ALA A 95 -12.40 9.75 -6.76
N ARG A 96 -12.72 8.88 -5.77
CA ARG A 96 -14.11 8.73 -5.30
C ARG A 96 -14.65 10.01 -4.69
N LEU A 97 -13.88 10.64 -3.77
CA LEU A 97 -14.31 11.88 -3.12
C LEU A 97 -14.47 13.04 -4.11
N ALA A 98 -13.64 13.08 -5.15
CA ALA A 98 -13.79 14.06 -6.22
C ALA A 98 -15.13 13.88 -6.95
N ARG A 99 -15.45 12.66 -7.40
CA ARG A 99 -16.73 12.34 -8.04
C ARG A 99 -17.92 12.70 -7.15
N GLU A 100 -17.90 12.32 -5.87
CA GLU A 100 -18.96 12.65 -4.92
C GLU A 100 -19.15 14.17 -4.76
N ARG A 101 -18.06 14.97 -4.78
CA ARG A 101 -18.12 16.43 -4.75
C ARG A 101 -18.77 17.00 -6.01
N ASP A 102 -18.37 16.50 -7.18
CA ASP A 102 -18.90 16.94 -8.46
C ASP A 102 -20.40 16.63 -8.59
N GLU A 103 -20.81 15.42 -8.18
CA GLU A 103 -22.22 15.03 -8.12
C GLU A 103 -23.03 15.91 -7.17
N ARG A 104 -22.50 16.23 -5.99
CA ARG A 104 -23.16 17.15 -5.04
C ARG A 104 -23.25 18.57 -5.61
N ALA A 105 -22.21 19.02 -6.31
CA ALA A 105 -22.20 20.33 -6.96
C ALA A 105 -23.21 20.38 -8.10
N ALA A 106 -23.32 19.34 -8.92
CA ALA A 106 -24.31 19.20 -9.96
C ALA A 106 -25.74 19.24 -9.38
N ARG A 107 -26.02 18.43 -8.36
CA ARG A 107 -27.35 18.46 -7.70
C ARG A 107 -27.68 19.81 -7.09
N ARG A 108 -26.70 20.55 -6.56
CA ARG A 108 -26.94 21.91 -6.04
C ARG A 108 -27.32 22.91 -7.15
N ARG A 109 -26.76 22.74 -8.35
CA ARG A 109 -27.12 23.59 -9.52
C ARG A 109 -28.54 23.31 -10.05
N GLU A 110 -29.02 22.08 -9.89
CA GLU A 110 -30.35 21.64 -10.27
C GLU A 110 -31.45 22.13 -9.30
N ILE A 111 -31.08 22.46 -8.06
CA ILE A 111 -32.01 23.00 -7.07
C ILE A 111 -32.30 24.47 -7.44
N PRO A 112 -33.57 24.84 -7.73
CA PRO A 112 -33.91 26.24 -8.03
C PRO A 112 -33.46 27.16 -6.91
N SER A 113 -32.94 28.33 -7.28
CA SER A 113 -32.59 29.36 -6.30
C SER A 113 -33.82 29.70 -5.44
N PRO A 114 -33.67 29.91 -4.12
CA PRO A 114 -34.79 30.37 -3.27
C PRO A 114 -35.51 31.59 -3.81
N ALA A 115 -34.82 32.43 -4.58
CA ALA A 115 -35.42 33.58 -5.25
C ALA A 115 -36.37 33.20 -6.42
N ALA A 116 -36.28 31.98 -6.95
CA ALA A 116 -37.17 31.48 -8.01
C ALA A 116 -38.38 30.70 -7.49
N LEU A 117 -38.40 30.42 -6.19
CA LEU A 117 -39.55 29.77 -5.55
C LEU A 117 -40.60 30.84 -5.24
N PRO A 118 -41.91 30.59 -5.56
CA PRO A 118 -42.97 31.51 -5.15
C PRO A 118 -42.88 31.68 -3.63
N THR A 119 -42.81 32.93 -3.18
CA THR A 119 -42.75 33.29 -1.75
C THR A 119 -44.10 32.97 -1.13
N GLN A 120 -44.35 31.68 -0.86
CA GLN A 120 -45.44 31.33 0.05
C GLN A 120 -44.96 31.67 1.44
N THR A 121 -45.47 32.74 1.98
CA THR A 121 -45.29 33.09 3.39
C THR A 121 -45.99 32.02 4.22
N ILE A 122 -45.22 31.02 4.64
CA ILE A 122 -45.70 29.99 5.55
C ILE A 122 -45.99 30.69 6.87
N SER A 123 -47.23 30.68 7.31
CA SER A 123 -47.63 31.28 8.57
C SER A 123 -47.02 30.51 9.76
N HIS A 124 -46.78 31.22 10.84
CA HIS A 124 -46.28 30.59 12.08
C HIS A 124 -47.20 29.42 12.55
N ALA A 125 -48.51 29.57 12.31
CA ALA A 125 -49.50 28.53 12.63
C ALA A 125 -49.28 27.24 11.80
N GLU A 126 -48.94 27.36 10.51
CA GLU A 126 -48.67 26.23 9.63
C GLU A 126 -47.38 25.48 10.03
N VAL A 127 -46.36 26.23 10.47
CA VAL A 127 -45.11 25.66 11.01
C VAL A 127 -45.41 24.85 12.27
N LEU A 128 -46.16 25.43 13.22
CA LEU A 128 -46.55 24.73 14.45
C LEU A 128 -47.36 23.46 14.17
N ALA A 129 -48.31 23.54 13.22
CA ALA A 129 -49.10 22.40 12.82
C ALA A 129 -48.28 21.29 12.17
N ALA A 130 -47.26 21.64 11.37
CA ALA A 130 -46.32 20.68 10.76
C ALA A 130 -45.45 19.99 11.82
N ILE A 131 -44.95 20.75 12.82
CA ILE A 131 -44.19 20.21 13.94
C ILE A 131 -45.04 19.25 14.77
N ALA A 132 -46.31 19.59 15.07
CA ALA A 132 -47.22 18.74 15.78
C ALA A 132 -47.52 17.41 15.09
N ARG A 133 -47.73 17.46 13.72
CA ARG A 133 -47.88 16.25 12.91
C ARG A 133 -46.61 15.38 12.93
N GLY A 134 -45.44 15.98 12.87
CA GLY A 134 -44.14 15.25 12.95
C GLY A 134 -43.91 14.59 14.31
N ARG A 135 -44.33 15.24 15.40
CA ARG A 135 -44.25 14.65 16.75
C ARG A 135 -45.25 13.47 16.91
N LYS A 136 -46.47 13.60 16.39
CA LYS A 136 -47.46 12.51 16.45
C LYS A 136 -47.02 11.28 15.66
N LYS A 137 -46.36 11.42 14.51
CA LYS A 137 -45.77 10.31 13.74
C LYS A 137 -44.65 9.60 14.48
N ARG A 138 -43.83 10.33 15.22
CA ARG A 138 -42.71 9.75 15.99
C ARG A 138 -43.16 9.08 17.32
N GLY A 139 -44.29 9.48 17.88
CA GLY A 139 -44.85 8.88 19.06
C GLY A 139 -45.67 7.61 18.80
N HIS A 140 -45.85 7.20 17.55
CA HIS A 140 -46.60 6.00 17.12
C HIS A 140 -45.69 4.96 16.44
N ALA A 141 -44.36 5.00 16.68
CA ALA A 141 -43.50 3.87 16.35
C ALA A 141 -43.60 2.83 17.46
N PRO A 142 -43.92 1.55 17.14
CA PRO A 142 -44.01 0.46 18.11
C PRO A 142 -42.64 0.16 18.72
#